data_4fa4909dd966b9dccb6be97bb0936d86
#
_entry.id   4fa4909dd966b9dccb6be97bb0936d86
#
_cell.length_a   1.000
_cell.length_b   1.000
_cell.length_c   1.000
_cell.angle_alpha   90.00
_cell.angle_beta   90.00
_cell.angle_gamma   90.00
#
_symmetry.space_group_name_H-M   'P 1'
#
loop_
_entity.id
_entity.type
_entity.pdbx_description
1 polymer ?
#
loop_
_entity_poly.entity_id
_entity_poly.type
_entity_poly.pdbx_seq_one_letter_code
_entity_poly.pdbx_strand_id
1 'polypeptide(L)'
;MRKVVVYELVSLDGVAQDPDRFFGWDDALDANLDAVIATQDAVVLGRRTYDEWAPFWPTSDLEPFARFINGVPKYIATSRPLHPDWAHASAVDGDLVEFVRDLVAQPGGDIGVHASISVAQTLLGAGLVDELRLVIAPAIAGSGTRLLEGVPSSRLEAIRTVTSPTGHLIVDYRVDASALR
;
A
#
# COMPACT_ATOMS: atom_id res chain seq x y z
N MET A 1 -9.85 -8.55 14.69
CA MET A 1 -10.25 -8.14 13.34
C MET A 1 -8.98 -7.67 12.66
N ARG A 2 -8.72 -8.10 11.42
CA ARG A 2 -7.55 -7.71 10.63
C ARG A 2 -7.64 -6.22 10.30
N LYS A 3 -6.51 -5.52 10.25
CA LYS A 3 -6.47 -4.14 9.77
C LYS A 3 -6.18 -4.10 8.29
N VAL A 4 -6.69 -3.09 7.60
CA VAL A 4 -6.24 -2.71 6.26
C VAL A 4 -5.24 -1.58 6.40
N VAL A 5 -4.00 -1.84 5.97
CA VAL A 5 -2.87 -0.92 6.08
C VAL A 5 -2.43 -0.52 4.68
N VAL A 6 -2.60 0.75 4.34
CA VAL A 6 -2.06 1.33 3.10
C VAL A 6 -0.65 1.83 3.40
N TYR A 7 0.33 1.32 2.66
CA TYR A 7 1.73 1.78 2.70
C TYR A 7 2.12 2.32 1.33
N GLU A 8 2.49 3.59 1.29
CA GLU A 8 2.82 4.26 0.02
C GLU A 8 4.02 5.21 0.14
N LEU A 9 4.77 5.26 -0.95
CA LEU A 9 5.86 6.20 -1.15
C LEU A 9 5.32 7.39 -1.93
N VAL A 10 5.42 8.60 -1.38
CA VAL A 10 4.86 9.80 -2.00
C VAL A 10 5.85 10.95 -2.01
N SER A 11 5.71 11.85 -2.97
CA SER A 11 6.38 13.14 -2.96
C SER A 11 5.72 14.09 -1.95
N LEU A 12 6.36 15.22 -1.64
CA LEU A 12 5.80 16.25 -0.75
C LEU A 12 4.46 16.79 -1.26
N ASP A 13 4.24 16.85 -2.57
CA ASP A 13 2.98 17.26 -3.21
C ASP A 13 2.00 16.10 -3.43
N GLY A 14 2.26 14.94 -2.79
CA GLY A 14 1.33 13.80 -2.68
C GLY A 14 1.26 12.87 -3.88
N VAL A 15 2.17 12.99 -4.84
CA VAL A 15 2.25 12.08 -6.01
C VAL A 15 2.81 10.74 -5.54
N ALA A 16 2.09 9.65 -5.83
CA ALA A 16 2.50 8.26 -5.54
C ALA A 16 2.88 7.49 -6.82
N GLN A 17 2.56 8.05 -7.98
CA GLN A 17 2.90 7.42 -9.25
C GLN A 17 4.41 7.48 -9.53
N ASP A 18 4.98 6.34 -9.97
CA ASP A 18 6.38 6.21 -10.38
C ASP A 18 7.37 6.82 -9.34
N PRO A 19 7.36 6.34 -8.08
CA PRO A 19 8.13 6.94 -6.98
C PRO A 19 9.65 6.91 -7.22
N ASP A 20 10.17 5.98 -8.00
CA ASP A 20 11.59 5.87 -8.36
C ASP A 20 12.14 7.17 -8.98
N ARG A 21 11.28 8.02 -9.52
CA ARG A 21 11.66 9.31 -10.10
C ARG A 21 12.17 10.32 -9.07
N PHE A 22 11.76 10.19 -7.81
CA PHE A 22 12.04 11.17 -6.76
C PHE A 22 12.39 10.54 -5.41
N PHE A 23 12.43 9.21 -5.34
CA PHE A 23 12.64 8.49 -4.10
C PHE A 23 14.05 7.92 -4.02
N GLY A 24 14.67 8.02 -2.84
CA GLY A 24 15.95 7.37 -2.52
C GLY A 24 15.80 6.57 -1.22
N TRP A 25 16.48 5.45 -1.11
CA TRP A 25 16.44 4.58 0.06
C TRP A 25 17.56 4.86 1.04
N ASP A 26 17.32 4.59 2.32
CA ASP A 26 18.28 4.54 3.40
C ASP A 26 17.88 3.44 4.39
N ASP A 27 18.80 3.09 5.29
CA ASP A 27 18.62 2.02 6.27
C ASP A 27 17.39 2.24 7.18
N ALA A 28 16.99 3.48 7.42
CA ALA A 28 15.81 3.78 8.24
C ALA A 28 14.51 3.47 7.49
N LEU A 29 14.50 3.63 6.17
CA LEU A 29 13.37 3.28 5.30
C LEU A 29 13.25 1.77 5.16
N ASP A 30 14.38 1.04 5.05
CA ASP A 30 14.37 -0.42 5.03
C ASP A 30 13.84 -0.99 6.35
N ALA A 31 14.32 -0.48 7.49
CA ALA A 31 13.82 -0.88 8.80
C ALA A 31 12.34 -0.54 9.00
N ASN A 32 11.86 0.59 8.45
CA ASN A 32 10.46 0.95 8.46
C ASN A 32 9.61 -0.02 7.63
N LEU A 33 10.05 -0.34 6.43
CA LEU A 33 9.37 -1.30 5.55
C LEU A 33 9.29 -2.68 6.20
N ASP A 34 10.38 -3.17 6.78
CA ASP A 34 10.42 -4.45 7.50
C ASP A 34 9.39 -4.48 8.64
N ALA A 35 9.34 -3.42 9.45
CA ALA A 35 8.36 -3.31 10.54
C ALA A 35 6.90 -3.26 10.04
N VAL A 36 6.64 -2.63 8.90
CA VAL A 36 5.30 -2.56 8.29
C VAL A 36 4.85 -3.93 7.80
N ILE A 37 5.70 -4.63 7.04
CA ILE A 37 5.34 -5.92 6.45
C ILE A 37 5.31 -7.07 7.46
N ALA A 38 6.02 -6.94 8.59
CA ALA A 38 6.08 -7.96 9.63
C ALA A 38 4.71 -8.30 10.26
N THR A 39 3.74 -7.40 10.19
CA THR A 39 2.37 -7.62 10.70
C THR A 39 1.41 -8.15 9.66
N GLN A 40 1.80 -8.16 8.39
CA GLN A 40 0.94 -8.46 7.25
C GLN A 40 1.07 -9.91 6.80
N ASP A 41 -0.06 -10.55 6.55
CA ASP A 41 -0.12 -11.92 6.01
C ASP A 41 -0.91 -12.04 4.71
N ALA A 42 -1.36 -10.93 4.16
CA ALA A 42 -2.02 -10.84 2.86
C ALA A 42 -1.83 -9.46 2.24
N VAL A 43 -1.88 -9.37 0.92
CA VAL A 43 -1.76 -8.12 0.17
C VAL A 43 -2.88 -8.00 -0.86
N VAL A 44 -3.43 -6.79 -1.02
CA VAL A 44 -4.38 -6.46 -2.09
C VAL A 44 -3.69 -5.51 -3.07
N LEU A 45 -3.68 -5.89 -4.34
CA LEU A 45 -3.03 -5.15 -5.42
C LEU A 45 -4.01 -4.79 -6.53
N GLY A 46 -3.74 -3.68 -7.21
CA GLY A 46 -4.39 -3.36 -8.47
C GLY A 46 -3.77 -4.10 -9.65
N ARG A 47 -4.49 -4.18 -10.76
CA ARG A 47 -4.04 -4.85 -11.98
C ARG A 47 -2.76 -4.26 -12.54
N ARG A 48 -2.60 -2.94 -12.55
CA ARG A 48 -1.40 -2.28 -13.04
C ARG A 48 -0.17 -2.69 -12.23
N THR A 49 -0.28 -2.66 -10.90
CA THR A 49 0.79 -3.10 -10.01
C THR A 49 1.15 -4.56 -10.24
N TYR A 50 0.14 -5.43 -10.43
CA TYR A 50 0.40 -6.83 -10.77
C TYR A 50 1.17 -6.96 -12.08
N ASP A 51 0.77 -6.27 -13.15
CA ASP A 51 1.42 -6.35 -14.46
C ASP A 51 2.89 -5.90 -14.42
N GLU A 52 3.21 -4.93 -13.54
CA GLU A 52 4.57 -4.41 -13.32
C GLU A 52 5.39 -5.33 -12.39
N TRP A 53 4.77 -5.89 -11.35
CA TRP A 53 5.45 -6.60 -10.27
C TRP A 53 5.62 -8.10 -10.51
N ALA A 54 4.68 -8.77 -11.18
CA ALA A 54 4.74 -10.21 -11.42
C ALA A 54 5.96 -10.65 -12.27
N PRO A 55 6.47 -9.87 -13.23
CA PRO A 55 7.73 -10.19 -13.91
C PRO A 55 8.98 -9.90 -13.08
N PHE A 56 8.91 -9.02 -12.07
CA PHE A 56 10.07 -8.50 -11.34
C PHE A 56 10.33 -9.24 -10.02
N TRP A 57 9.34 -9.26 -9.12
CA TRP A 57 9.55 -9.73 -7.74
C TRP A 57 9.91 -11.21 -7.61
N PRO A 58 9.42 -12.16 -8.45
CA PRO A 58 9.80 -13.57 -8.33
C PRO A 58 11.30 -13.86 -8.43
N THR A 59 12.06 -12.99 -9.09
CA THR A 59 13.51 -13.12 -9.28
C THR A 59 14.32 -12.04 -8.58
N SER A 60 13.66 -11.12 -7.85
CA SER A 60 14.31 -10.04 -7.14
C SER A 60 14.93 -10.52 -5.82
N ASP A 61 16.08 -9.95 -5.48
CA ASP A 61 16.78 -10.14 -4.21
C ASP A 61 16.71 -8.90 -3.29
N LEU A 62 15.83 -7.95 -3.61
CA LEU A 62 15.62 -6.73 -2.82
C LEU A 62 14.85 -7.04 -1.53
N GLU A 63 15.60 -7.43 -0.51
CA GLU A 63 15.07 -7.74 0.82
C GLU A 63 14.84 -6.47 1.66
N PRO A 64 13.89 -6.49 2.62
CA PRO A 64 13.04 -7.62 3.04
C PRO A 64 11.79 -7.85 2.16
N PHE A 65 11.47 -6.94 1.24
CA PHE A 65 10.21 -6.96 0.53
C PHE A 65 10.07 -8.14 -0.46
N ALA A 66 11.15 -8.56 -1.12
CA ALA A 66 11.11 -9.68 -2.07
C ALA A 66 10.60 -10.97 -1.42
N ARG A 67 11.15 -11.33 -0.26
CA ARG A 67 10.71 -12.51 0.51
C ARG A 67 9.25 -12.38 0.96
N PHE A 68 8.86 -11.22 1.47
CA PHE A 68 7.51 -10.96 1.92
C PHE A 68 6.51 -11.10 0.79
N ILE A 69 6.67 -10.32 -0.29
CA ILE A 69 5.67 -10.26 -1.36
C ILE A 69 5.56 -11.57 -2.15
N ASN A 70 6.62 -12.35 -2.24
CA ASN A 70 6.57 -13.68 -2.85
C ASN A 70 5.93 -14.74 -1.93
N GLY A 71 5.97 -14.54 -0.61
CA GLY A 71 5.50 -15.52 0.37
C GLY A 71 4.02 -15.38 0.76
N VAL A 72 3.43 -14.19 0.66
CA VAL A 72 2.05 -13.95 1.11
C VAL A 72 1.02 -14.12 -0.01
N PRO A 73 -0.24 -14.47 0.33
CA PRO A 73 -1.37 -14.37 -0.60
C PRO A 73 -1.53 -12.94 -1.14
N LYS A 74 -1.69 -12.85 -2.46
CA LYS A 74 -1.93 -11.61 -3.19
C LYS A 74 -3.28 -11.66 -3.89
N TYR A 75 -4.17 -10.73 -3.57
CA TYR A 75 -5.49 -10.60 -4.15
C TYR A 75 -5.50 -9.42 -5.14
N ILE A 76 -5.75 -9.72 -6.40
CA ILE A 76 -5.59 -8.75 -7.48
C ILE A 76 -6.96 -8.23 -7.91
N ALA A 77 -7.20 -6.93 -7.73
CA ALA A 77 -8.42 -6.27 -8.19
C ALA A 77 -8.44 -6.19 -9.72
N THR A 78 -9.01 -7.22 -10.36
CA THR A 78 -9.07 -7.35 -11.83
C THR A 78 -10.16 -8.32 -12.25
N SER A 79 -10.78 -8.05 -13.40
CA SER A 79 -11.67 -8.97 -14.11
C SER A 79 -10.97 -9.74 -15.24
N ARG A 80 -9.67 -9.49 -15.47
CA ARG A 80 -8.90 -10.14 -16.54
C ARG A 80 -8.06 -11.27 -15.97
N PRO A 81 -7.79 -12.35 -16.73
CA PRO A 81 -6.87 -13.41 -16.32
C PRO A 81 -5.51 -12.87 -15.91
N LEU A 82 -4.90 -13.48 -14.90
CA LEU A 82 -3.56 -13.11 -14.44
C LEU A 82 -2.51 -13.77 -15.34
N HIS A 83 -1.57 -12.96 -15.83
CA HIS A 83 -0.42 -13.41 -16.61
C HIS A 83 0.69 -12.34 -16.54
N PRO A 84 1.99 -12.73 -16.34
CA PRO A 84 2.48 -14.08 -16.05
C PRO A 84 1.99 -14.62 -14.70
N ASP A 85 2.07 -15.92 -14.47
CA ASP A 85 1.74 -16.50 -13.17
C ASP A 85 2.70 -16.01 -12.08
N TRP A 86 2.14 -15.63 -10.94
CA TRP A 86 2.90 -15.30 -9.75
C TRP A 86 2.39 -16.11 -8.57
N ALA A 87 3.29 -16.80 -7.88
CA ALA A 87 2.92 -17.68 -6.77
C ALA A 87 2.03 -16.94 -5.74
N HIS A 88 1.00 -17.61 -5.27
CA HIS A 88 0.03 -17.07 -4.30
C HIS A 88 -0.77 -15.84 -4.78
N ALA A 89 -0.81 -15.57 -6.08
CA ALA A 89 -1.66 -14.51 -6.64
C ALA A 89 -2.99 -15.09 -7.13
N SER A 90 -4.08 -14.41 -6.84
CA SER A 90 -5.42 -14.75 -7.32
C SER A 90 -6.20 -13.47 -7.66
N ALA A 91 -7.05 -13.53 -8.67
CA ALA A 91 -7.97 -12.43 -8.95
C ALA A 91 -9.04 -12.35 -7.84
N VAL A 92 -9.43 -11.13 -7.49
CA VAL A 92 -10.58 -10.88 -6.61
C VAL A 92 -11.84 -11.30 -7.35
N ASP A 93 -12.66 -12.13 -6.69
CA ASP A 93 -13.97 -12.50 -7.22
C ASP A 93 -15.00 -11.46 -6.79
N GLY A 94 -15.69 -10.85 -7.76
CA GLY A 94 -16.73 -9.85 -7.54
C GLY A 94 -16.21 -8.44 -7.21
N ASP A 95 -16.91 -7.77 -6.31
CA ASP A 95 -16.62 -6.40 -5.90
C ASP A 95 -15.45 -6.33 -4.90
N LEU A 96 -14.51 -5.44 -5.13
CA LEU A 96 -13.32 -5.28 -4.29
C LEU A 96 -13.66 -4.91 -2.84
N VAL A 97 -14.63 -4.03 -2.63
CA VAL A 97 -15.00 -3.53 -1.30
C VAL A 97 -15.64 -4.65 -0.48
N GLU A 98 -16.54 -5.42 -1.09
CA GLU A 98 -17.19 -6.58 -0.45
C GLU A 98 -16.14 -7.66 -0.14
N PHE A 99 -15.26 -7.97 -1.09
CA PHE A 99 -14.17 -8.93 -0.89
C PHE A 99 -13.28 -8.56 0.31
N VAL A 100 -12.86 -7.28 0.41
CA VAL A 100 -12.01 -6.83 1.51
C VAL A 100 -12.76 -6.85 2.84
N ARG A 101 -14.05 -6.52 2.89
CA ARG A 101 -14.88 -6.68 4.11
C ARG A 101 -14.89 -8.13 4.61
N ASP A 102 -15.07 -9.08 3.71
CA ASP A 102 -15.07 -10.50 4.05
C ASP A 102 -13.68 -10.97 4.50
N LEU A 103 -12.62 -10.47 3.87
CA LEU A 103 -11.25 -10.78 4.25
C LEU A 103 -10.89 -10.22 5.64
N VAL A 104 -11.32 -9.01 5.97
CA VAL A 104 -11.13 -8.38 7.30
C VAL A 104 -11.83 -9.18 8.40
N ALA A 105 -12.97 -9.81 8.11
CA ALA A 105 -13.71 -10.62 9.07
C ALA A 105 -13.02 -11.97 9.38
N GLN A 106 -12.10 -12.44 8.56
CA GLN A 106 -11.35 -13.68 8.77
C GLN A 106 -10.25 -13.52 9.84
N PRO A 107 -9.82 -14.60 10.49
CA PRO A 107 -8.62 -14.56 11.33
C PRO A 107 -7.37 -14.35 10.48
N GLY A 108 -6.41 -13.62 11.04
CA GLY A 108 -5.12 -13.36 10.36
C GLY A 108 -4.43 -12.10 10.85
N GLY A 109 -3.29 -11.80 10.24
CA GLY A 109 -2.54 -10.57 10.39
C GLY A 109 -3.16 -9.40 9.60
N ASP A 110 -2.44 -8.31 9.48
CA ASP A 110 -2.88 -7.14 8.73
C ASP A 110 -2.94 -7.43 7.22
N ILE A 111 -3.77 -6.70 6.50
CA ILE A 111 -3.90 -6.74 5.04
C ILE A 111 -3.17 -5.51 4.48
N GLY A 112 -2.11 -5.74 3.72
CA GLY A 112 -1.34 -4.66 3.09
C GLY A 112 -1.95 -4.20 1.76
N VAL A 113 -1.90 -2.90 1.51
CA VAL A 113 -2.08 -2.31 0.18
C VAL A 113 -0.80 -1.56 -0.14
N HIS A 114 -0.09 -2.00 -1.18
CA HIS A 114 1.19 -1.44 -1.60
C HIS A 114 1.13 -1.00 -3.07
N ALA A 115 1.72 0.14 -3.40
CA ALA A 115 1.88 0.69 -4.77
C ALA A 115 0.61 0.72 -5.63
N SER A 116 -0.56 0.52 -5.05
CA SER A 116 -1.83 0.33 -5.76
C SER A 116 -2.77 1.51 -5.51
N ILE A 117 -2.46 2.67 -6.08
CA ILE A 117 -3.14 3.96 -5.82
C ILE A 117 -4.66 3.84 -5.94
N SER A 118 -5.19 3.24 -7.02
CA SER A 118 -6.64 3.11 -7.20
C SER A 118 -7.30 2.17 -6.19
N VAL A 119 -6.61 1.12 -5.76
CA VAL A 119 -7.09 0.23 -4.68
C VAL A 119 -7.13 1.00 -3.36
N ALA A 120 -6.05 1.71 -3.02
CA ALA A 120 -5.99 2.55 -1.83
C ALA A 120 -7.11 3.59 -1.81
N GLN A 121 -7.33 4.31 -2.91
CA GLN A 121 -8.41 5.30 -3.05
C GLN A 121 -9.79 4.67 -2.89
N THR A 122 -10.03 3.51 -3.51
CA THR A 122 -11.32 2.79 -3.40
C THR A 122 -11.59 2.38 -1.95
N LEU A 123 -10.60 1.80 -1.27
CA LEU A 123 -10.77 1.34 0.11
C LEU A 123 -10.86 2.49 1.12
N LEU A 124 -10.12 3.59 0.90
CA LEU A 124 -10.28 4.84 1.67
C LEU A 124 -11.68 5.42 1.48
N GLY A 125 -12.17 5.47 0.24
CA GLY A 125 -13.52 5.92 -0.08
C GLY A 125 -14.63 5.08 0.55
N ALA A 126 -14.39 3.79 0.74
CA ALA A 126 -15.30 2.86 1.40
C ALA A 126 -15.18 2.83 2.93
N GLY A 127 -14.24 3.59 3.52
CA GLY A 127 -13.98 3.61 4.96
C GLY A 127 -13.43 2.29 5.51
N LEU A 128 -12.68 1.54 4.69
CA LEU A 128 -12.12 0.23 5.07
C LEU A 128 -10.65 0.29 5.47
N VAL A 129 -9.97 1.42 5.28
CA VAL A 129 -8.56 1.59 5.67
C VAL A 129 -8.47 1.98 7.13
N ASP A 130 -7.75 1.21 7.92
CA ASP A 130 -7.51 1.47 9.35
C ASP A 130 -6.26 2.34 9.56
N GLU A 131 -5.21 2.08 8.78
CA GLU A 131 -3.95 2.81 8.91
C GLU A 131 -3.42 3.25 7.53
N LEU A 132 -2.95 4.49 7.50
CA LEU A 132 -2.24 5.09 6.37
C LEU A 132 -0.80 5.33 6.78
N ARG A 133 0.13 4.59 6.20
CA ARG A 133 1.56 4.66 6.48
C ARG A 133 2.28 5.19 5.25
N LEU A 134 2.80 6.39 5.36
CA LEU A 134 3.42 7.09 4.24
C LEU A 134 4.91 7.31 4.49
N VAL A 135 5.69 7.16 3.44
CA VAL A 135 7.03 7.71 3.38
C VAL A 135 7.03 8.86 2.39
N ILE A 136 7.21 10.08 2.90
CA ILE A 136 7.14 11.31 2.11
C ILE A 136 8.57 11.70 1.75
N ALA A 137 8.88 11.65 0.46
CA ALA A 137 10.18 12.09 -0.03
C ALA A 137 10.34 13.61 0.08
N PRO A 138 11.54 14.12 0.38
CA PRO A 138 11.83 15.56 0.39
C PRO A 138 11.95 16.11 -1.06
N ALA A 139 10.91 15.88 -1.86
CA ALA A 139 10.87 16.20 -3.28
C ALA A 139 9.47 16.65 -3.71
N ILE A 140 9.41 17.48 -4.74
CA ILE A 140 8.19 17.86 -5.44
C ILE A 140 8.20 17.17 -6.79
N ALA A 141 7.21 16.30 -7.05
CA ALA A 141 7.08 15.60 -8.32
C ALA A 141 6.46 16.49 -9.43
N GLY A 142 5.57 17.41 -9.04
CA GLY A 142 4.91 18.38 -9.94
C GLY A 142 3.84 17.78 -10.82
N SER A 143 3.98 16.54 -11.26
CA SER A 143 3.02 15.82 -12.11
C SER A 143 2.97 14.34 -11.77
N GLY A 144 1.82 13.70 -12.02
CA GLY A 144 1.56 12.30 -11.72
C GLY A 144 0.31 12.13 -10.87
N THR A 145 -0.12 10.89 -10.67
CA THR A 145 -1.30 10.55 -9.88
C THR A 145 -1.01 10.73 -8.39
N ARG A 146 -1.85 11.53 -7.71
CA ARG A 146 -1.76 11.72 -6.26
C ARG A 146 -2.52 10.64 -5.54
N LEU A 147 -1.95 10.19 -4.39
CA LEU A 147 -2.55 9.13 -3.59
C LEU A 147 -3.96 9.48 -3.08
N LEU A 148 -4.14 10.70 -2.59
CA LEU A 148 -5.37 11.11 -1.90
C LEU A 148 -6.32 11.95 -2.79
N GLU A 149 -6.07 11.99 -4.11
CA GLU A 149 -6.95 12.69 -5.03
C GLU A 149 -8.31 11.99 -5.12
N GLY A 150 -9.40 12.76 -4.93
CA GLY A 150 -10.77 12.23 -4.97
C GLY A 150 -11.20 11.41 -3.74
N VAL A 151 -10.32 11.22 -2.76
CA VAL A 151 -10.66 10.55 -1.50
C VAL A 151 -11.54 11.49 -0.64
N PRO A 152 -12.62 10.97 -0.02
CA PRO A 152 -13.45 11.77 0.89
C PRO A 152 -12.65 12.35 2.05
N SER A 153 -13.06 13.53 2.52
CA SER A 153 -12.46 14.14 3.70
C SER A 153 -12.58 13.22 4.91
N SER A 154 -11.46 12.95 5.56
CA SER A 154 -11.36 12.09 6.73
C SER A 154 -10.44 12.71 7.77
N ARG A 155 -10.68 12.41 9.04
CA ARG A 155 -9.77 12.80 10.13
C ARG A 155 -8.68 11.73 10.27
N LEU A 156 -7.46 12.19 10.49
CA LEU A 156 -6.32 11.33 10.77
C LEU A 156 -5.81 11.59 12.19
N GLU A 157 -5.50 10.51 12.91
CA GLU A 157 -4.82 10.56 14.21
C GLU A 157 -3.37 10.11 14.01
N ALA A 158 -2.42 10.96 14.35
CA ALA A 158 -1.00 10.62 14.22
C ALA A 158 -0.60 9.53 15.22
N ILE A 159 -0.04 8.44 14.71
CA ILE A 159 0.54 7.34 15.49
C ILE A 159 2.03 7.58 15.69
N ARG A 160 2.74 7.91 14.60
CA ARG A 160 4.18 8.11 14.60
C ARG A 160 4.59 9.09 13.50
N THR A 161 5.61 9.88 13.80
CA THR A 161 6.30 10.71 12.80
C THR A 161 7.79 10.66 13.08
N VAL A 162 8.59 10.30 12.07
CA VAL A 162 10.06 10.20 12.13
C VAL A 162 10.64 10.82 10.88
N THR A 163 11.78 11.47 11.01
CA THR A 163 12.58 11.94 9.87
C THR A 163 13.75 10.99 9.66
N SER A 164 13.93 10.47 8.45
CA SER A 164 15.07 9.64 8.10
C SER A 164 16.36 10.46 7.93
N PRO A 165 17.54 9.84 7.93
CA PRO A 165 18.82 10.55 7.70
C PRO A 165 18.87 11.29 6.35
N THR A 166 18.17 10.81 5.34
CA THR A 166 18.08 11.45 4.01
C THR A 166 16.93 12.47 3.88
N GLY A 167 16.21 12.76 4.98
CA GLY A 167 15.19 13.79 5.04
C GLY A 167 13.78 13.34 4.66
N HIS A 168 13.56 12.02 4.44
CA HIS A 168 12.21 11.50 4.26
C HIS A 168 11.41 11.58 5.55
N LEU A 169 10.12 11.90 5.45
CA LEU A 169 9.20 11.84 6.58
C LEU A 169 8.46 10.51 6.56
N ILE A 170 8.65 9.71 7.60
CA ILE A 170 7.90 8.49 7.85
C ILE A 170 6.74 8.86 8.76
N VAL A 171 5.51 8.75 8.27
CA VAL A 171 4.31 9.16 9.01
C VAL A 171 3.29 8.03 9.00
N ASP A 172 2.85 7.64 10.20
CA ASP A 172 1.83 6.63 10.39
C ASP A 172 0.59 7.29 10.99
N TYR A 173 -0.55 7.12 10.37
CA TYR A 173 -1.83 7.64 10.80
C TYR A 173 -2.86 6.52 10.98
N ARG A 174 -3.68 6.63 12.01
CA ARG A 174 -4.97 5.95 12.07
C ARG A 174 -5.98 6.77 11.28
N VAL A 175 -6.76 6.09 10.44
CA VAL A 175 -7.84 6.71 9.68
C VAL A 175 -9.12 6.65 10.52
N ASP A 176 -9.68 7.81 10.84
CA ASP A 176 -11.00 7.89 11.46
C ASP A 176 -12.05 8.03 10.35
N ALA A 177 -12.76 6.92 10.09
CA ALA A 177 -13.81 6.86 9.09
C ALA A 177 -15.04 7.74 9.45
N SER A 178 -15.12 8.28 10.68
CA SER A 178 -16.09 9.30 11.01
C SER A 178 -15.70 10.60 10.30
N ALA A 179 -16.27 10.79 9.12
CA ALA A 179 -16.01 11.95 8.26
C ALA A 179 -16.03 13.27 9.03
N LEU A 180 -15.18 14.20 8.62
CA LEU A 180 -15.35 15.60 8.95
C LEU A 180 -16.72 16.04 8.44
N ARG A 181 -17.73 15.96 9.30
CA ARG A 181 -19.08 16.47 9.03
C ARG A 181 -19.10 17.99 9.20
#